data_24aeef9f1ac0652aa7f89aeff2d2a380
#
_entry.id   24aeef9f1ac0652aa7f89aeff2d2a380
#
_cell.length_a   1.000
_cell.length_b   1.000
_cell.length_c   1.000
_cell.angle_alpha   90.00
_cell.angle_beta   90.00
_cell.angle_gamma   90.00
#
_symmetry.space_group_name_H-M   'P 1'
#
loop_
_entity.id
_entity.type
_entity.pdbx_description
1 polymer ?
#
loop_
_entity_poly.entity_id
_entity_poly.type
_entity_poly.pdbx_seq_one_letter_code
_entity_poly.pdbx_strand_id
1 'polypeptide(L)'
;MVSKRLSISVIVLTITMTFMEMTALPAALFCNIQIMDIEPIYFSLMINFIIAFALCFLCKKTIIKEWNFGIQLQNIWSGLKKYGISAIAATLIVGVSFCIGLMPFNNKPTILRVVIEGIVYYIGVAIMEELYLRGLLLNIIEKWFGNRNNAALYAIIISSVLFGLGHIFGALGQPLTTIVCKAVWATALGIYFGAVYVKTRNLWIPIILHFIVDLCGIPFCFSKSNQYPTIALVTCLTMYLLLGIYGLYIVRNKDYSKAEKL
;
A
#
# COMPACT_ATOMS: atom_id res chain seq x y z
N MET A 1 -17.39 8.97 24.02
CA MET A 1 -17.25 9.79 22.79
C MET A 1 -15.79 10.15 22.64
N VAL A 2 -15.11 9.69 21.58
CA VAL A 2 -13.71 10.04 21.34
C VAL A 2 -13.68 11.51 20.92
N SER A 3 -12.75 12.28 21.47
CA SER A 3 -12.67 13.69 21.13
C SER A 3 -12.33 13.83 19.63
N LYS A 4 -13.08 14.66 18.90
CA LYS A 4 -12.79 14.97 17.50
C LYS A 4 -11.33 15.41 17.29
N ARG A 5 -10.76 16.10 18.27
CA ARG A 5 -9.35 16.58 18.26
C ARG A 5 -8.36 15.42 18.19
N LEU A 6 -8.56 14.35 18.99
CA LEU A 6 -7.66 13.20 18.98
C LEU A 6 -7.72 12.46 17.62
N SER A 7 -8.95 12.25 17.09
CA SER A 7 -9.10 11.63 15.76
C SER A 7 -8.43 12.44 14.66
N ILE A 8 -8.58 13.78 14.66
CA ILE A 8 -7.91 14.66 13.70
C ILE A 8 -6.40 14.56 13.84
N SER A 9 -5.87 14.61 15.06
CA SER A 9 -4.42 14.50 15.30
C SER A 9 -3.83 13.20 14.78
N VAL A 10 -4.52 12.07 15.00
CA VAL A 10 -4.08 10.76 14.51
C VAL A 10 -4.10 10.71 12.98
N ILE A 11 -5.13 11.25 12.33
CA ILE A 11 -5.19 11.30 10.87
C ILE A 11 -4.06 12.17 10.30
N VAL A 12 -3.90 13.38 10.82
CA VAL A 12 -2.83 14.28 10.35
C VAL A 12 -1.47 13.61 10.51
N LEU A 13 -1.21 12.98 11.65
CA LEU A 13 0.03 12.28 11.90
C LEU A 13 0.22 11.08 10.94
N THR A 14 -0.83 10.29 10.70
CA THR A 14 -0.78 9.16 9.76
C THR A 14 -0.47 9.63 8.35
N ILE A 15 -1.15 10.68 7.87
CA ILE A 15 -0.88 11.26 6.55
C ILE A 15 0.58 11.76 6.49
N THR A 16 1.02 12.51 7.52
CA THR A 16 2.39 13.03 7.56
C THR A 16 3.41 11.90 7.51
N MET A 17 3.22 10.82 8.27
CA MET A 17 4.14 9.68 8.28
C MET A 17 4.14 8.93 6.94
N THR A 18 2.98 8.76 6.32
CA THR A 18 2.89 8.17 4.97
C THR A 18 3.65 9.00 3.94
N PHE A 19 3.51 10.33 3.97
CA PHE A 19 4.27 11.21 3.09
C PHE A 19 5.78 11.17 3.37
N MET A 20 6.20 11.16 4.62
CA MET A 20 7.60 11.05 4.99
C MET A 20 8.24 9.75 4.48
N GLU A 21 7.53 8.65 4.55
CA GLU A 21 7.98 7.38 4.02
C GLU A 21 8.14 7.44 2.49
N MET A 22 7.11 7.89 1.78
CA MET A 22 7.10 7.96 0.33
C MET A 22 8.12 8.94 -0.25
N THR A 23 8.52 9.96 0.51
CA THR A 23 9.55 10.92 0.08
C THR A 23 10.98 10.48 0.41
N ALA A 24 11.16 9.33 1.06
CA ALA A 24 12.44 8.90 1.62
C ALA A 24 13.13 9.97 2.50
N LEU A 25 12.37 10.93 3.02
CA LEU A 25 12.90 12.01 3.85
C LEU A 25 13.65 11.48 5.08
N PRO A 26 13.14 10.47 5.83
CA PRO A 26 13.90 9.88 6.92
C PRO A 26 15.22 9.26 6.47
N ALA A 27 15.27 8.64 5.28
CA ALA A 27 16.52 8.11 4.74
C ALA A 27 17.53 9.21 4.48
N ALA A 28 17.09 10.37 3.98
CA ALA A 28 17.96 11.54 3.78
C ALA A 28 18.50 12.09 5.10
N LEU A 29 17.74 12.04 6.19
CA LEU A 29 18.19 12.45 7.51
C LEU A 29 19.26 11.54 8.10
N PHE A 30 19.28 10.27 7.70
CA PHE A 30 20.21 9.25 8.18
C PHE A 30 21.29 8.88 7.15
N CYS A 31 21.40 9.58 6.03
CA CYS A 31 22.32 9.25 4.93
C CYS A 31 23.80 9.18 5.34
N ASN A 32 24.19 9.83 6.42
CA ASN A 32 25.56 9.83 6.95
C ASN A 32 25.78 8.80 8.07
N ILE A 33 24.77 8.04 8.45
CA ILE A 33 24.87 7.03 9.51
C ILE A 33 25.18 5.69 8.86
N GLN A 34 26.45 5.30 8.85
CA GLN A 34 26.87 3.95 8.51
C GLN A 34 26.88 3.09 9.77
N ILE A 35 25.95 2.15 9.88
CA ILE A 35 25.96 1.10 10.88
C ILE A 35 26.00 -0.23 10.13
N MET A 36 27.13 -0.96 10.22
CA MET A 36 27.28 -2.31 9.68
C MET A 36 26.91 -2.46 8.19
N ASP A 37 27.27 -1.49 7.34
CA ASP A 37 26.96 -1.46 5.89
C ASP A 37 25.46 -1.51 5.53
N ILE A 38 24.58 -1.16 6.50
CA ILE A 38 23.13 -1.11 6.27
C ILE A 38 22.78 0.21 5.55
N GLU A 39 22.06 0.09 4.45
CA GLU A 39 21.56 1.24 3.70
C GLU A 39 20.63 2.13 4.58
N PRO A 40 20.77 3.47 4.54
CA PRO A 40 19.99 4.39 5.37
C PRO A 40 18.47 4.21 5.24
N ILE A 41 17.99 3.73 4.08
CA ILE A 41 16.58 3.48 3.83
C ILE A 41 15.97 2.42 4.79
N TYR A 42 16.77 1.43 5.22
CA TYR A 42 16.28 0.42 6.18
C TYR A 42 16.07 1.01 7.57
N PHE A 43 16.90 1.97 7.99
CA PHE A 43 16.69 2.70 9.25
C PHE A 43 15.42 3.53 9.21
N SER A 44 15.21 4.22 8.09
CA SER A 44 13.96 4.96 7.85
C SER A 44 12.75 4.04 7.97
N LEU A 45 12.78 2.89 7.31
CA LEU A 45 11.73 1.90 7.35
C LEU A 45 11.48 1.38 8.77
N MET A 46 12.54 1.07 9.54
CA MET A 46 12.44 0.64 10.94
C MET A 46 11.77 1.70 11.82
N ILE A 47 12.17 2.95 11.69
CA ILE A 47 11.59 4.06 12.45
C ILE A 47 10.12 4.23 12.12
N ASN A 48 9.78 4.26 10.84
CA ASN A 48 8.39 4.35 10.40
C ASN A 48 7.55 3.17 10.92
N PHE A 49 8.10 1.95 10.90
CA PHE A 49 7.43 0.77 11.45
C PHE A 49 7.15 0.90 12.94
N ILE A 50 8.12 1.36 13.74
CA ILE A 50 7.94 1.61 15.18
C ILE A 50 6.86 2.67 15.41
N ILE A 51 6.89 3.76 14.65
CA ILE A 51 5.89 4.83 14.76
C ILE A 51 4.51 4.32 14.35
N ALA A 52 4.39 3.53 13.28
CA ALA A 52 3.13 2.93 12.86
C ALA A 52 2.53 2.03 13.95
N PHE A 53 3.34 1.17 14.57
CA PHE A 53 2.88 0.36 15.70
C PHE A 53 2.45 1.19 16.90
N ALA A 54 3.23 2.20 17.27
CA ALA A 54 2.90 3.10 18.36
C ALA A 54 1.56 3.83 18.12
N LEU A 55 1.35 4.34 16.91
CA LEU A 55 0.11 4.99 16.51
C LEU A 55 -1.09 4.03 16.50
N CYS A 56 -0.90 2.82 15.99
CA CYS A 56 -1.94 1.80 16.03
C CYS A 56 -2.32 1.43 17.46
N PHE A 57 -1.32 1.25 18.32
CA PHE A 57 -1.54 0.96 19.75
C PHE A 57 -2.29 2.10 20.45
N LEU A 58 -1.87 3.34 20.22
CA LEU A 58 -2.52 4.53 20.76
C LEU A 58 -3.97 4.64 20.27
N CYS A 59 -4.18 4.44 18.97
CA CYS A 59 -5.49 4.47 18.36
C CYS A 59 -6.40 3.38 18.95
N LYS A 60 -5.90 2.15 19.10
CA LYS A 60 -6.64 1.06 19.73
C LYS A 60 -7.04 1.42 21.15
N LYS A 61 -6.13 1.99 21.95
CA LYS A 61 -6.38 2.35 23.36
C LYS A 61 -7.39 3.49 23.51
N THR A 62 -7.40 4.44 22.58
CA THR A 62 -8.13 5.72 22.76
C THR A 62 -9.38 5.84 21.89
N ILE A 63 -9.31 5.40 20.62
CA ILE A 63 -10.35 5.65 19.61
C ILE A 63 -11.17 4.40 19.31
N ILE A 64 -10.50 3.25 19.13
CA ILE A 64 -11.11 2.02 18.61
C ILE A 64 -10.84 0.86 19.59
N LYS A 65 -11.37 0.99 20.80
CA LYS A 65 -11.08 0.06 21.90
C LYS A 65 -11.40 -1.41 21.59
N GLU A 66 -12.46 -1.66 20.83
CA GLU A 66 -12.99 -3.00 20.56
C GLU A 66 -12.46 -3.62 19.26
N TRP A 67 -11.67 -2.88 18.48
CA TRP A 67 -11.22 -3.33 17.18
C TRP A 67 -9.77 -3.84 17.21
N ASN A 68 -9.51 -4.97 16.54
CA ASN A 68 -8.22 -5.67 16.54
C ASN A 68 -7.32 -5.36 15.34
N PHE A 69 -7.60 -4.31 14.53
CA PHE A 69 -6.90 -3.95 13.30
C PHE A 69 -6.92 -5.01 12.19
N GLY A 70 -7.67 -6.08 12.36
CA GLY A 70 -7.70 -7.18 11.40
C GLY A 70 -6.39 -7.97 11.34
N ILE A 71 -5.53 -7.86 12.34
CA ILE A 71 -4.32 -8.68 12.46
C ILE A 71 -4.73 -10.05 13.03
N GLN A 72 -5.16 -10.95 12.15
CA GLN A 72 -5.61 -12.29 12.51
C GLN A 72 -5.13 -13.30 11.47
N LEU A 73 -4.70 -14.47 11.92
CA LEU A 73 -4.20 -15.52 11.02
C LEU A 73 -5.32 -16.36 10.37
N GLN A 74 -6.54 -16.22 10.88
CA GLN A 74 -7.70 -16.95 10.36
C GLN A 74 -8.13 -16.40 8.99
N ASN A 75 -8.66 -17.29 8.15
CA ASN A 75 -9.26 -16.92 6.87
C ASN A 75 -8.34 -16.24 5.83
N ILE A 76 -7.01 -16.22 6.02
CA ILE A 76 -6.07 -15.67 5.03
C ILE A 76 -6.22 -16.37 3.69
N TRP A 77 -6.15 -17.70 3.68
CA TRP A 77 -6.20 -18.50 2.45
C TRP A 77 -7.55 -18.39 1.72
N SER A 78 -8.65 -18.38 2.46
CA SER A 78 -9.99 -18.18 1.86
C SER A 78 -10.14 -16.81 1.25
N GLY A 79 -9.63 -15.78 1.91
CA GLY A 79 -9.61 -14.41 1.40
C GLY A 79 -8.71 -14.25 0.18
N LEU A 80 -7.50 -14.83 0.19
CA LEU A 80 -6.61 -14.84 -0.96
C LEU A 80 -7.19 -15.59 -2.15
N LYS A 81 -7.82 -16.75 -1.94
CA LYS A 81 -8.51 -17.48 -3.01
C LYS A 81 -9.68 -16.69 -3.59
N LYS A 82 -10.45 -15.99 -2.75
CA LYS A 82 -11.63 -15.26 -3.19
C LYS A 82 -11.30 -13.95 -3.90
N TYR A 83 -10.32 -13.20 -3.37
CA TYR A 83 -10.00 -11.86 -3.84
C TYR A 83 -8.60 -11.73 -4.45
N GLY A 84 -7.65 -12.59 -4.10
CA GLY A 84 -6.25 -12.43 -4.49
C GLY A 84 -5.95 -12.86 -5.93
N ILE A 85 -6.70 -13.81 -6.50
CA ILE A 85 -6.38 -14.38 -7.82
C ILE A 85 -6.34 -13.30 -8.91
N SER A 86 -7.32 -12.40 -8.94
CA SER A 86 -7.37 -11.30 -9.91
C SER A 86 -6.20 -10.33 -9.74
N ALA A 87 -5.83 -10.00 -8.50
CA ALA A 87 -4.70 -9.14 -8.21
C ALA A 87 -3.37 -9.78 -8.63
N ILE A 88 -3.16 -11.04 -8.29
CA ILE A 88 -1.95 -11.78 -8.65
C ILE A 88 -1.82 -11.87 -10.18
N ALA A 89 -2.90 -12.23 -10.89
CA ALA A 89 -2.88 -12.30 -12.34
C ALA A 89 -2.54 -10.95 -13.00
N ALA A 90 -3.21 -9.87 -12.57
CA ALA A 90 -2.94 -8.52 -13.05
C ALA A 90 -1.48 -8.09 -12.79
N THR A 91 -0.98 -8.39 -11.61
CA THR A 91 0.37 -8.03 -11.18
C THR A 91 1.44 -8.82 -11.94
N LEU A 92 1.23 -10.10 -12.23
CA LEU A 92 2.14 -10.89 -13.06
C LEU A 92 2.23 -10.33 -14.49
N ILE A 93 1.10 -9.90 -15.07
CA ILE A 93 1.09 -9.24 -16.38
C ILE A 93 1.92 -7.95 -16.35
N VAL A 94 1.79 -7.16 -15.26
CA VAL A 94 2.61 -5.96 -15.05
C VAL A 94 4.08 -6.30 -14.93
N GLY A 95 4.46 -7.30 -14.13
CA GLY A 95 5.85 -7.75 -13.98
C GLY A 95 6.48 -8.17 -15.31
N VAL A 96 5.74 -8.93 -16.12
CA VAL A 96 6.17 -9.32 -17.48
C VAL A 96 6.37 -8.07 -18.36
N SER A 97 5.49 -7.07 -18.29
CA SER A 97 5.62 -5.84 -19.06
C SER A 97 6.87 -5.02 -18.69
N PHE A 98 7.26 -5.02 -17.41
CA PHE A 98 8.53 -4.45 -16.96
C PHE A 98 9.71 -5.22 -17.55
N CYS A 99 9.70 -6.55 -17.49
CA CYS A 99 10.77 -7.35 -18.07
C CYS A 99 10.94 -7.09 -19.56
N ILE A 100 9.85 -7.07 -20.32
CA ILE A 100 9.89 -6.79 -21.76
C ILE A 100 10.41 -5.38 -22.06
N GLY A 101 9.90 -4.38 -21.34
CA GLY A 101 10.21 -2.98 -21.62
C GLY A 101 11.60 -2.53 -21.16
N LEU A 102 12.23 -3.26 -20.25
CA LEU A 102 13.55 -2.93 -19.69
C LEU A 102 14.70 -3.72 -20.32
N MET A 103 14.42 -4.72 -21.13
CA MET A 103 15.48 -5.47 -21.81
C MET A 103 16.23 -4.63 -22.85
N PRO A 104 17.59 -4.77 -22.97
CA PRO A 104 18.45 -5.58 -22.12
C PRO A 104 18.73 -4.91 -20.77
N PHE A 105 18.70 -5.70 -19.72
CA PHE A 105 18.92 -5.23 -18.36
C PHE A 105 20.35 -4.69 -18.11
N ASN A 106 20.48 -3.86 -17.08
CA ASN A 106 21.77 -3.47 -16.54
C ASN A 106 22.37 -4.63 -15.71
N ASN A 107 23.67 -4.89 -15.85
CA ASN A 107 24.34 -5.95 -15.11
C ASN A 107 24.73 -5.54 -13.66
N LYS A 108 24.43 -4.33 -13.28
CA LYS A 108 24.68 -3.80 -11.93
C LYS A 108 23.36 -3.21 -11.39
N PRO A 109 22.98 -3.49 -10.15
CA PRO A 109 23.56 -4.38 -9.14
C PRO A 109 23.37 -5.86 -9.45
N THR A 110 23.98 -6.76 -8.63
CA THR A 110 23.78 -8.21 -8.82
C THR A 110 22.35 -8.62 -8.56
N ILE A 111 21.83 -9.56 -9.35
CA ILE A 111 20.43 -10.03 -9.24
C ILE A 111 20.13 -10.53 -7.81
N LEU A 112 21.04 -11.31 -7.21
CA LEU A 112 20.87 -11.87 -5.88
C LEU A 112 20.68 -10.77 -4.81
N ARG A 113 21.53 -9.74 -4.86
CA ARG A 113 21.43 -8.60 -3.93
C ARG A 113 20.08 -7.88 -4.08
N VAL A 114 19.69 -7.54 -5.31
CA VAL A 114 18.42 -6.85 -5.59
C VAL A 114 17.22 -7.67 -5.13
N VAL A 115 17.23 -8.99 -5.34
CA VAL A 115 16.12 -9.86 -4.90
C VAL A 115 16.05 -9.91 -3.38
N ILE A 116 17.17 -10.11 -2.68
CA ILE A 116 17.17 -10.18 -1.20
C ILE A 116 16.76 -8.84 -0.59
N GLU A 117 17.41 -7.75 -1.01
CA GLU A 117 17.09 -6.40 -0.51
C GLU A 117 15.65 -6.01 -0.85
N GLY A 118 15.20 -6.33 -2.08
CA GLY A 118 13.83 -6.09 -2.52
C GLY A 118 12.80 -6.84 -1.67
N ILE A 119 13.02 -8.13 -1.39
CA ILE A 119 12.10 -8.90 -0.55
C ILE A 119 12.00 -8.27 0.85
N VAL A 120 13.13 -8.00 1.50
CA VAL A 120 13.16 -7.42 2.85
C VAL A 120 12.51 -6.04 2.87
N TYR A 121 12.84 -5.19 1.89
CA TYR A 121 12.31 -3.84 1.77
C TYR A 121 10.79 -3.86 1.53
N TYR A 122 10.32 -4.59 0.52
CA TYR A 122 8.90 -4.56 0.13
C TYR A 122 7.98 -5.26 1.14
N ILE A 123 8.46 -6.26 1.90
CA ILE A 123 7.69 -6.77 3.04
C ILE A 123 7.45 -5.65 4.05
N GLY A 124 8.51 -4.89 4.39
CA GLY A 124 8.41 -3.78 5.33
C GLY A 124 7.47 -2.69 4.83
N VAL A 125 7.61 -2.27 3.56
CA VAL A 125 6.74 -1.27 2.92
C VAL A 125 5.28 -1.71 2.96
N ALA A 126 4.98 -2.92 2.48
CA ALA A 126 3.62 -3.44 2.44
C ALA A 126 2.97 -3.51 3.83
N ILE A 127 3.72 -3.96 4.86
CA ILE A 127 3.20 -3.99 6.23
C ILE A 127 2.90 -2.58 6.72
N MET A 128 3.82 -1.63 6.52
CA MET A 128 3.65 -0.28 7.02
C MET A 128 2.53 0.47 6.34
N GLU A 129 2.50 0.47 5.00
CA GLU A 129 1.49 1.20 4.26
C GLU A 129 0.09 0.65 4.52
N GLU A 130 -0.08 -0.67 4.56
CA GLU A 130 -1.38 -1.26 4.88
C GLU A 130 -1.79 -0.98 6.33
N LEU A 131 -0.85 -1.01 7.26
CA LEU A 131 -1.11 -0.71 8.66
C LEU A 131 -1.57 0.75 8.84
N TYR A 132 -0.90 1.72 8.18
CA TYR A 132 -1.32 3.13 8.21
C TYR A 132 -2.64 3.36 7.51
N LEU A 133 -2.77 2.86 6.29
CA LEU A 133 -3.87 3.25 5.42
C LEU A 133 -5.15 2.47 5.72
N ARG A 134 -5.06 1.15 5.87
CA ARG A 134 -6.22 0.29 6.13
C ARG A 134 -6.40 0.04 7.62
N GLY A 135 -5.30 -0.26 8.30
CA GLY A 135 -5.29 -0.48 9.71
C GLY A 135 -5.71 0.75 10.53
N LEU A 136 -5.30 1.93 10.19
CA LEU A 136 -5.55 3.15 10.96
C LEU A 136 -6.49 4.12 10.24
N LEU A 137 -6.05 4.70 9.12
CA LEU A 137 -6.74 5.81 8.45
C LEU A 137 -8.14 5.43 7.98
N LEU A 138 -8.28 4.33 7.24
CA LEU A 138 -9.57 3.87 6.72
C LEU A 138 -10.58 3.65 7.86
N ASN A 139 -10.17 2.96 8.91
CA ASN A 139 -11.07 2.68 10.03
C ASN A 139 -11.48 3.93 10.82
N ILE A 140 -10.60 4.92 10.95
CA ILE A 140 -10.94 6.19 11.59
C ILE A 140 -11.96 6.95 10.73
N ILE A 141 -11.75 7.01 9.42
CA ILE A 141 -12.67 7.68 8.49
C ILE A 141 -14.01 6.95 8.48
N GLU A 142 -14.02 5.62 8.39
CA GLU A 142 -15.24 4.82 8.45
C GLU A 142 -16.04 5.12 9.73
N LYS A 143 -15.36 5.18 10.87
CA LYS A 143 -15.97 5.53 12.16
C LYS A 143 -16.51 6.96 12.21
N TRP A 144 -15.89 7.91 11.49
CA TRP A 144 -16.39 9.28 11.40
C TRP A 144 -17.70 9.39 10.63
N PHE A 145 -17.82 8.61 9.54
CA PHE A 145 -19.07 8.55 8.80
C PHE A 145 -20.16 7.78 9.57
N GLY A 146 -19.78 6.97 10.58
CA GLY A 146 -20.71 6.27 11.46
C GLY A 146 -21.64 5.32 10.70
N ASN A 147 -22.92 5.32 11.06
CA ASN A 147 -23.92 4.39 10.52
C ASN A 147 -24.46 4.80 9.13
N ARG A 148 -23.77 5.66 8.39
CA ARG A 148 -24.20 6.01 7.02
C ARG A 148 -24.03 4.80 6.10
N ASN A 149 -24.98 4.55 5.23
CA ASN A 149 -25.02 3.38 4.34
C ASN A 149 -23.76 3.19 3.47
N ASN A 150 -22.98 4.26 3.24
CA ASN A 150 -21.78 4.25 2.40
C ASN A 150 -20.50 4.60 3.19
N ALA A 151 -20.50 4.50 4.52
CA ALA A 151 -19.36 4.89 5.35
C ALA A 151 -18.05 4.20 4.92
N ALA A 152 -18.10 2.89 4.72
CA ALA A 152 -16.96 2.11 4.25
C ALA A 152 -16.48 2.53 2.86
N LEU A 153 -17.40 2.81 1.93
CA LEU A 153 -17.07 3.26 0.58
C LEU A 153 -16.35 4.63 0.60
N TYR A 154 -16.86 5.58 1.38
CA TYR A 154 -16.21 6.88 1.54
C TYR A 154 -14.83 6.74 2.17
N ALA A 155 -14.69 5.88 3.20
CA ALA A 155 -13.41 5.63 3.83
C ALA A 155 -12.39 5.02 2.86
N ILE A 156 -12.81 4.05 2.04
CA ILE A 156 -11.98 3.46 0.98
C ILE A 156 -11.52 4.53 0.00
N ILE A 157 -12.45 5.33 -0.54
CA ILE A 157 -12.11 6.34 -1.57
C ILE A 157 -11.14 7.37 -1.00
N ILE A 158 -11.43 7.94 0.18
CA ILE A 158 -10.60 9.00 0.77
C ILE A 158 -9.20 8.46 1.09
N SER A 159 -9.08 7.31 1.76
CA SER A 159 -7.78 6.73 2.09
C SER A 159 -6.98 6.36 0.84
N SER A 160 -7.64 5.91 -0.23
CA SER A 160 -6.99 5.53 -1.48
C SER A 160 -6.50 6.74 -2.29
N VAL A 161 -7.27 7.83 -2.31
CA VAL A 161 -6.83 9.09 -2.93
C VAL A 161 -5.61 9.64 -2.21
N LEU A 162 -5.60 9.63 -0.88
CA LEU A 162 -4.44 10.05 -0.09
C LEU A 162 -3.21 9.17 -0.37
N PHE A 163 -3.40 7.87 -0.50
CA PHE A 163 -2.36 6.92 -0.90
C PHE A 163 -1.77 7.25 -2.27
N GLY A 164 -2.62 7.47 -3.28
CA GLY A 164 -2.18 7.85 -4.62
C GLY A 164 -1.46 9.18 -4.66
N LEU A 165 -1.94 10.19 -3.93
CA LEU A 165 -1.28 11.49 -3.81
C LEU A 165 0.10 11.37 -3.14
N GLY A 166 0.25 10.48 -2.15
CA GLY A 166 1.54 10.19 -1.53
C GLY A 166 2.58 9.69 -2.54
N HIS A 167 2.16 8.88 -3.52
CA HIS A 167 3.04 8.35 -4.56
C HIS A 167 3.60 9.41 -5.52
N ILE A 168 3.01 10.62 -5.58
CA ILE A 168 3.58 11.76 -6.33
C ILE A 168 4.97 12.10 -5.80
N PHE A 169 5.14 12.14 -4.48
CA PHE A 169 6.41 12.51 -3.86
C PHE A 169 7.51 11.49 -4.16
N GLY A 170 7.19 10.19 -4.11
CA GLY A 170 8.13 9.12 -4.48
C GLY A 170 8.43 9.01 -5.99
N ALA A 171 7.76 9.80 -6.83
CA ALA A 171 7.97 9.86 -8.27
C ALA A 171 8.57 11.18 -8.75
N LEU A 172 8.95 12.08 -7.84
CA LEU A 172 9.58 13.34 -8.20
C LEU A 172 10.88 13.08 -8.97
N GLY A 173 11.10 13.86 -10.03
CA GLY A 173 12.21 13.65 -10.96
C GLY A 173 11.90 12.74 -12.17
N GLN A 174 10.76 12.05 -12.15
CA GLN A 174 10.24 11.32 -13.32
C GLN A 174 9.45 12.26 -14.26
N PRO A 175 9.24 11.87 -15.53
CA PRO A 175 8.34 12.61 -16.42
C PRO A 175 6.94 12.80 -15.82
N LEU A 176 6.31 13.94 -16.09
CA LEU A 176 4.99 14.26 -15.54
C LEU A 176 3.94 13.16 -15.82
N THR A 177 3.99 12.56 -17.01
CA THR A 177 3.12 11.42 -17.36
C THR A 177 3.28 10.24 -16.41
N THR A 178 4.52 9.91 -16.03
CA THR A 178 4.83 8.84 -15.08
C THR A 178 4.30 9.19 -13.69
N ILE A 179 4.49 10.44 -13.24
CA ILE A 179 4.01 10.92 -11.93
C ILE A 179 2.49 10.80 -11.85
N VAL A 180 1.78 11.29 -12.86
CA VAL A 180 0.31 11.24 -12.93
C VAL A 180 -0.18 9.80 -13.00
N CYS A 181 0.38 8.98 -13.89
CA CYS A 181 0.04 7.57 -13.99
C CYS A 181 0.24 6.85 -12.67
N LYS A 182 1.37 7.09 -11.98
CA LYS A 182 1.68 6.48 -10.69
C LYS A 182 0.65 6.84 -9.62
N ALA A 183 0.26 8.11 -9.52
CA ALA A 183 -0.77 8.55 -8.59
C ALA A 183 -2.14 7.89 -8.87
N VAL A 184 -2.51 7.78 -10.15
CA VAL A 184 -3.78 7.18 -10.58
C VAL A 184 -3.81 5.68 -10.28
N TRP A 185 -2.79 4.92 -10.69
CA TRP A 185 -2.80 3.48 -10.44
C TRP A 185 -2.64 3.13 -8.96
N ALA A 186 -1.87 3.91 -8.19
CA ALA A 186 -1.77 3.72 -6.74
C ALA A 186 -3.12 3.99 -6.06
N THR A 187 -3.85 5.04 -6.48
CA THR A 187 -5.23 5.26 -6.01
C THR A 187 -6.12 4.05 -6.32
N ALA A 188 -6.05 3.51 -7.52
CA ALA A 188 -6.85 2.36 -7.94
C ALA A 188 -6.51 1.09 -7.15
N LEU A 189 -5.24 0.80 -6.94
CA LEU A 189 -4.78 -0.27 -6.04
C LEU A 189 -5.26 -0.03 -4.60
N GLY A 190 -5.19 1.22 -4.16
CA GLY A 190 -5.70 1.64 -2.87
C GLY A 190 -7.17 1.29 -2.68
N ILE A 191 -8.00 1.56 -3.67
CA ILE A 191 -9.43 1.21 -3.68
C ILE A 191 -9.61 -0.32 -3.59
N TYR A 192 -8.84 -1.06 -4.37
CA TYR A 192 -8.91 -2.52 -4.36
C TYR A 192 -8.53 -3.12 -3.00
N PHE A 193 -7.37 -2.73 -2.45
CA PHE A 193 -6.90 -3.22 -1.14
C PHE A 193 -7.84 -2.79 -0.01
N GLY A 194 -8.37 -1.56 -0.06
CA GLY A 194 -9.37 -1.09 0.87
C GLY A 194 -10.67 -1.90 0.81
N ALA A 195 -11.13 -2.24 -0.40
CA ALA A 195 -12.30 -3.09 -0.62
C ALA A 195 -12.10 -4.50 -0.05
N VAL A 196 -10.95 -5.12 -0.34
CA VAL A 196 -10.57 -6.45 0.19
C VAL A 196 -10.52 -6.41 1.71
N TYR A 197 -9.88 -5.39 2.30
CA TYR A 197 -9.82 -5.22 3.74
C TYR A 197 -11.22 -5.08 4.38
N VAL A 198 -12.07 -4.23 3.85
CA VAL A 198 -13.42 -4.04 4.38
C VAL A 198 -14.24 -5.32 4.34
N LYS A 199 -14.10 -6.13 3.27
CA LYS A 199 -14.82 -7.40 3.11
C LYS A 199 -14.29 -8.55 3.96
N THR A 200 -13.00 -8.54 4.26
CA THR A 200 -12.37 -9.63 5.01
C THR A 200 -12.09 -9.28 6.46
N ARG A 201 -12.00 -7.99 6.76
CA ARG A 201 -11.50 -7.46 8.03
C ARG A 201 -10.19 -8.13 8.47
N ASN A 202 -9.40 -8.60 7.51
CA ASN A 202 -8.11 -9.22 7.72
C ASN A 202 -7.03 -8.44 6.96
N LEU A 203 -6.13 -7.82 7.72
CA LEU A 203 -5.10 -6.94 7.18
C LEU A 203 -3.97 -7.70 6.46
N TRP A 204 -3.76 -8.98 6.80
CA TRP A 204 -2.74 -9.78 6.13
C TRP A 204 -3.02 -10.00 4.64
N ILE A 205 -4.29 -10.00 4.23
CA ILE A 205 -4.64 -10.24 2.84
C ILE A 205 -4.16 -9.08 1.95
N PRO A 206 -4.52 -7.81 2.20
CA PRO A 206 -3.97 -6.70 1.43
C PRO A 206 -2.46 -6.55 1.60
N ILE A 207 -1.85 -6.85 2.77
CA ILE A 207 -0.39 -6.85 2.94
C ILE A 207 0.28 -7.83 1.97
N ILE A 208 -0.20 -9.07 1.90
CA ILE A 208 0.36 -10.08 1.00
C ILE A 208 0.20 -9.67 -0.46
N LEU A 209 -0.96 -9.16 -0.84
CA LEU A 209 -1.22 -8.72 -2.20
C LEU A 209 -0.38 -7.50 -2.58
N HIS A 210 -0.22 -6.55 -1.67
CA HIS A 210 0.63 -5.37 -1.85
C HIS A 210 2.09 -5.79 -2.04
N PHE A 211 2.60 -6.64 -1.16
CA PHE A 211 3.95 -7.19 -1.29
C PHE A 211 4.19 -7.86 -2.66
N ILE A 212 3.23 -8.63 -3.18
CA ILE A 212 3.34 -9.25 -4.51
C ILE A 212 3.36 -8.18 -5.61
N VAL A 213 2.56 -7.10 -5.48
CA VAL A 213 2.58 -5.96 -6.41
C VAL A 213 3.96 -5.33 -6.47
N ASP A 214 4.55 -5.05 -5.33
CA ASP A 214 5.87 -4.42 -5.24
C ASP A 214 6.98 -5.32 -5.78
N LEU A 215 6.93 -6.63 -5.47
CA LEU A 215 7.90 -7.59 -6.02
C LEU A 215 7.91 -7.63 -7.53
N CYS A 216 6.76 -7.49 -8.18
CA CYS A 216 6.68 -7.44 -9.64
C CYS A 216 7.26 -6.16 -10.25
N GLY A 217 7.52 -5.14 -9.43
CA GLY A 217 8.27 -3.94 -9.78
C GLY A 217 9.80 -4.08 -9.72
N ILE A 218 10.34 -5.15 -9.10
CA ILE A 218 11.80 -5.37 -8.97
C ILE A 218 12.58 -5.23 -10.29
N PRO A 219 12.09 -5.67 -11.46
CA PRO A 219 12.81 -5.48 -12.70
C PRO A 219 13.23 -4.02 -12.97
N PHE A 220 12.50 -3.04 -12.40
CA PHE A 220 12.84 -1.63 -12.53
C PHE A 220 14.21 -1.27 -11.91
N CYS A 221 14.67 -2.01 -10.91
CA CYS A 221 16.01 -1.83 -10.32
C CYS A 221 17.14 -2.05 -11.33
N PHE A 222 16.87 -2.76 -12.44
CA PHE A 222 17.80 -3.03 -13.53
C PHE A 222 17.62 -2.09 -14.71
N SER A 223 16.83 -1.02 -14.58
CA SER A 223 16.66 -0.01 -15.62
C SER A 223 17.95 0.76 -15.88
N LYS A 224 18.30 0.93 -17.15
CA LYS A 224 19.45 1.75 -17.58
C LYS A 224 19.14 3.24 -17.53
N SER A 225 17.92 3.61 -17.83
CA SER A 225 17.48 5.00 -17.94
C SER A 225 16.86 5.56 -16.65
N ASN A 226 16.62 4.71 -15.67
CA ASN A 226 15.82 5.03 -14.48
C ASN A 226 14.43 5.62 -14.84
N GLN A 227 13.88 5.24 -15.99
CA GLN A 227 12.56 5.65 -16.45
C GLN A 227 11.68 4.42 -16.67
N TYR A 228 10.39 4.61 -16.46
CA TYR A 228 9.39 3.57 -16.72
C TYR A 228 9.22 3.37 -18.22
N PRO A 229 9.36 2.13 -18.74
CA PRO A 229 9.05 1.86 -20.14
C PRO A 229 7.57 2.09 -20.42
N THR A 230 7.26 2.63 -21.59
CA THR A 230 5.86 2.95 -21.97
C THR A 230 4.94 1.74 -21.84
N ILE A 231 5.41 0.55 -22.24
CA ILE A 231 4.60 -0.67 -22.10
C ILE A 231 4.24 -0.95 -20.63
N ALA A 232 5.18 -0.77 -19.71
CA ALA A 232 4.92 -0.97 -18.28
C ALA A 232 3.97 0.10 -17.73
N LEU A 233 4.12 1.38 -18.12
CA LEU A 233 3.20 2.45 -17.73
C LEU A 233 1.76 2.15 -18.15
N VAL A 234 1.55 1.80 -19.42
CA VAL A 234 0.22 1.48 -19.95
C VAL A 234 -0.36 0.26 -19.27
N THR A 235 0.46 -0.78 -19.07
CA THR A 235 0.00 -2.03 -18.43
C THR A 235 -0.34 -1.80 -16.96
N CYS A 236 0.50 -1.09 -16.20
CA CYS A 236 0.19 -0.72 -14.80
C CYS A 236 -1.13 0.04 -14.71
N LEU A 237 -1.27 1.10 -15.52
CA LEU A 237 -2.46 1.92 -15.51
C LEU A 237 -3.71 1.09 -15.83
N THR A 238 -3.68 0.28 -16.89
CA THR A 238 -4.82 -0.53 -17.29
C THR A 238 -5.18 -1.59 -16.26
N MET A 239 -4.21 -2.42 -15.85
CA MET A 239 -4.48 -3.53 -14.94
C MET A 239 -4.91 -3.06 -13.55
N TYR A 240 -4.29 -2.03 -13.02
CA TYR A 240 -4.62 -1.55 -11.69
C TYR A 240 -5.92 -0.72 -11.67
N LEU A 241 -6.27 -0.01 -12.76
CA LEU A 241 -7.60 0.59 -12.90
C LEU A 241 -8.71 -0.48 -12.93
N LEU A 242 -8.50 -1.57 -13.66
CA LEU A 242 -9.44 -2.70 -13.66
C LEU A 242 -9.62 -3.29 -12.27
N LEU A 243 -8.54 -3.45 -11.50
CA LEU A 243 -8.62 -3.88 -10.10
C LEU A 243 -9.37 -2.89 -9.22
N GLY A 244 -9.13 -1.59 -9.39
CA GLY A 244 -9.86 -0.55 -8.66
C GLY A 244 -11.37 -0.58 -8.93
N ILE A 245 -11.76 -0.74 -10.21
CA ILE A 245 -13.17 -0.90 -10.62
C ILE A 245 -13.75 -2.17 -9.99
N TYR A 246 -13.02 -3.29 -10.03
CA TYR A 246 -13.43 -4.53 -9.38
C TYR A 246 -13.58 -4.35 -7.86
N GLY A 247 -12.68 -3.60 -7.22
CA GLY A 247 -12.80 -3.25 -5.80
C GLY A 247 -14.10 -2.50 -5.48
N LEU A 248 -14.47 -1.50 -6.30
CA LEU A 248 -15.75 -0.79 -6.16
C LEU A 248 -16.96 -1.73 -6.34
N TYR A 249 -16.89 -2.65 -7.29
CA TYR A 249 -17.90 -3.67 -7.48
C TYR A 249 -18.07 -4.57 -6.26
N ILE A 250 -16.96 -5.08 -5.71
CA ILE A 250 -16.95 -5.92 -4.50
C ILE A 250 -17.66 -5.20 -3.33
N VAL A 251 -17.36 -3.92 -3.10
CA VAL A 251 -17.94 -3.17 -1.97
C VAL A 251 -19.43 -2.94 -2.14
N ARG A 252 -19.89 -2.64 -3.37
CA ARG A 252 -21.29 -2.35 -3.65
C ARG A 252 -22.18 -3.59 -3.64
N ASN A 253 -21.64 -4.76 -3.92
CA ASN A 253 -22.42 -6.00 -3.99
C ASN A 253 -22.75 -6.51 -2.58
N LYS A 254 -24.05 -6.48 -2.23
CA LYS A 254 -24.57 -6.89 -0.91
C LYS A 254 -24.42 -8.39 -0.65
N ASP A 255 -24.34 -9.23 -1.67
CA ASP A 255 -24.15 -10.69 -1.48
C ASP A 255 -22.79 -11.03 -0.84
N TYR A 256 -21.83 -10.12 -0.92
CA TYR A 256 -20.58 -10.24 -0.19
C TYR A 256 -20.69 -9.85 1.29
N SER A 257 -21.80 -9.24 1.75
CA SER A 257 -21.99 -8.81 3.14
C SER A 257 -22.38 -9.94 4.09
N LYS A 258 -22.77 -11.12 3.59
CA LYS A 258 -23.15 -12.28 4.40
C LYS A 258 -21.97 -13.03 5.03
N ALA A 259 -20.72 -12.63 4.76
CA ALA A 259 -19.54 -13.24 5.36
C ALA A 259 -19.21 -12.71 6.78
N GLU A 260 -20.01 -11.78 7.32
CA GLU A 260 -19.81 -11.21 8.65
C GLU A 260 -20.35 -12.05 9.82
N LYS A 261 -20.80 -13.29 9.58
CA LYS A 261 -21.35 -14.17 10.63
C LYS A 261 -20.67 -15.55 10.67
N LEU A 262 -19.35 -15.61 10.47
CA LEU A 262 -18.60 -16.82 10.74
C LEU A 262 -17.44 -16.55 11.68
#